data_c89147a38d2e017fc0810905da714ceb
#
_entry.id   c89147a38d2e017fc0810905da714ceb
#
_cell.length_a   1.000
_cell.length_b   1.000
_cell.length_c   1.000
_cell.angle_alpha   90.00
_cell.angle_beta   90.00
_cell.angle_gamma   90.00
#
_symmetry.space_group_name_H-M   'P 1'
#
loop_
_entity.id
_entity.type
_entity.pdbx_description
1 polymer ?
#
loop_
_entity_poly.entity_id
_entity_poly.type
_entity_poly.pdbx_seq_one_letter_code
_entity_poly.pdbx_strand_id
1 'polypeptide(L)'
;MRKCGFRKEKGISLFSLFLYVLSNVFRDRSLYMQLKMDHFQENFSKNSYYRFMRNVHVNWLHFTTRLSAQIINNHLRSLTSEKRADCFVVDDSYFSRTGFKKTELVAKVFDHVSMTYKKGFRMMTLGWTDGASFMPINSVLLSSQKLQNMIGENKVFDQRTIAGQIRMLARTKGTDVMVNLID
;
A
#
# COMPACT_ATOMS: atom_id res chain seq x y z
N MET A 1 7.34 3.02 -13.88
CA MET A 1 6.65 1.72 -13.86
C MET A 1 7.58 0.53 -14.20
N ARG A 2 8.26 0.47 -15.36
CA ARG A 2 9.12 -0.71 -15.75
C ARG A 2 10.17 -1.06 -14.69
N LYS A 3 10.83 -0.08 -14.09
CA LYS A 3 11.85 -0.28 -13.04
C LYS A 3 11.28 -0.85 -11.72
N CYS A 4 9.95 -0.81 -11.56
CA CYS A 4 9.24 -1.32 -10.37
C CYS A 4 8.54 -2.67 -10.63
N GLY A 5 8.96 -3.42 -11.65
CA GLY A 5 8.40 -4.74 -11.95
C GLY A 5 7.13 -4.74 -12.79
N PHE A 6 6.65 -3.60 -13.26
CA PHE A 6 5.51 -3.53 -14.18
C PHE A 6 5.96 -3.91 -15.60
N ARG A 7 6.02 -5.21 -15.86
CA ARG A 7 6.42 -5.77 -17.15
C ARG A 7 5.31 -6.64 -17.70
N LYS A 8 4.93 -6.40 -18.96
CA LYS A 8 4.01 -7.24 -19.73
C LYS A 8 4.32 -7.05 -21.21
N GLU A 9 4.49 -8.13 -21.93
CA GLU A 9 4.88 -8.10 -23.34
C GLU A 9 3.69 -8.15 -24.29
N LYS A 10 2.58 -8.78 -23.88
CA LYS A 10 1.38 -9.00 -24.74
C LYS A 10 0.09 -8.66 -23.98
N GLY A 11 -0.91 -8.21 -24.74
CA GLY A 11 -2.25 -7.91 -24.25
C GLY A 11 -2.37 -6.51 -23.61
N ILE A 12 -3.32 -6.34 -22.69
CA ILE A 12 -3.67 -5.03 -22.12
C ILE A 12 -2.51 -4.43 -21.35
N SER A 13 -2.24 -3.15 -21.58
CA SER A 13 -1.20 -2.39 -20.92
C SER A 13 -1.37 -2.41 -19.39
N LEU A 14 -0.28 -2.64 -18.66
CA LEU A 14 -0.29 -2.51 -17.19
C LEU A 14 -0.58 -1.08 -16.74
N PHE A 15 -0.26 -0.09 -17.57
CA PHE A 15 -0.60 1.30 -17.32
C PHE A 15 -2.12 1.53 -17.36
N SER A 16 -2.82 0.95 -18.34
CA SER A 16 -4.29 1.03 -18.42
C SER A 16 -4.96 0.39 -17.21
N LEU A 17 -4.45 -0.78 -16.77
CA LEU A 17 -4.94 -1.44 -15.55
C LEU A 17 -4.67 -0.59 -14.30
N PHE A 18 -3.50 0.04 -14.22
CA PHE A 18 -3.16 0.96 -13.12
C PHE A 18 -4.07 2.19 -13.11
N LEU A 19 -4.30 2.81 -14.25
CA LEU A 19 -5.22 3.96 -14.36
C LEU A 19 -6.64 3.58 -13.93
N TYR A 20 -7.10 2.40 -14.30
CA TYR A 20 -8.40 1.90 -13.85
C TYR A 20 -8.45 1.74 -12.31
N VAL A 21 -7.40 1.14 -11.70
CA VAL A 21 -7.32 1.03 -10.24
C VAL A 21 -7.37 2.41 -9.59
N LEU A 22 -6.59 3.36 -10.11
CA LEU A 22 -6.54 4.73 -9.61
C LEU A 22 -7.90 5.44 -9.77
N SER A 23 -8.56 5.29 -10.92
CA SER A 23 -9.86 5.91 -11.18
C SER A 23 -10.95 5.41 -10.23
N ASN A 24 -10.88 4.15 -9.77
CA ASN A 24 -11.83 3.60 -8.81
C ASN A 24 -11.79 4.32 -7.45
N VAL A 25 -10.63 4.86 -7.05
CA VAL A 25 -10.52 5.67 -5.83
C VAL A 25 -11.38 6.92 -5.90
N PHE A 26 -11.44 7.55 -7.08
CA PHE A 26 -12.24 8.76 -7.31
C PHE A 26 -13.72 8.48 -7.62
N ARG A 27 -14.03 7.27 -8.07
CA ARG A 27 -15.40 6.85 -8.38
C ARG A 27 -16.13 6.22 -7.19
N ASP A 28 -15.44 6.04 -6.09
CA ASP A 28 -15.95 5.42 -4.85
C ASP A 28 -16.59 4.03 -5.07
N ARG A 29 -16.11 3.30 -6.09
CA ARG A 29 -16.66 2.01 -6.50
C ARG A 29 -15.57 0.97 -6.73
N SER A 30 -15.71 -0.18 -6.07
CA SER A 30 -14.86 -1.33 -6.35
C SER A 30 -15.25 -2.02 -7.66
N LEU A 31 -14.31 -2.76 -8.28
CA LEU A 31 -14.61 -3.62 -9.42
C LEU A 31 -15.79 -4.57 -9.14
N TYR A 32 -15.89 -5.12 -7.92
CA TYR A 32 -17.00 -5.98 -7.52
C TYR A 32 -18.35 -5.28 -7.66
N MET A 33 -18.47 -4.04 -7.20
CA MET A 33 -19.70 -3.26 -7.31
C MET A 33 -20.03 -2.92 -8.75
N GLN A 34 -19.03 -2.57 -9.57
CA GLN A 34 -19.22 -2.30 -11.00
C GLN A 34 -19.74 -3.54 -11.74
N LEU A 35 -19.17 -4.72 -11.46
CA LEU A 35 -19.64 -5.98 -12.03
C LEU A 35 -21.06 -6.35 -11.57
N LYS A 36 -21.39 -6.10 -10.30
CA LYS A 36 -22.71 -6.39 -9.75
C LYS A 36 -23.80 -5.47 -10.32
N MET A 37 -23.45 -4.24 -10.67
CA MET A 37 -24.37 -3.23 -11.22
C MET A 37 -24.38 -3.19 -12.75
N ASP A 38 -23.66 -4.08 -13.41
CA ASP A 38 -23.45 -4.10 -14.87
C ASP A 38 -22.87 -2.78 -15.45
N HIS A 39 -22.08 -2.09 -14.64
CA HIS A 39 -21.44 -0.83 -15.02
C HIS A 39 -19.96 -1.01 -15.45
N PHE A 40 -19.51 -2.25 -15.62
CA PHE A 40 -18.16 -2.56 -16.03
C PHE A 40 -18.04 -2.50 -17.55
N GLN A 41 -17.50 -1.42 -18.09
CA GLN A 41 -17.37 -1.14 -19.53
C GLN A 41 -15.91 -1.09 -20.01
N GLU A 42 -15.02 -1.81 -19.35
CA GLU A 42 -13.60 -1.75 -19.67
C GLU A 42 -13.19 -2.79 -20.73
N ASN A 43 -12.16 -2.48 -21.53
CA ASN A 43 -11.63 -3.35 -22.60
C ASN A 43 -10.80 -4.53 -22.06
N PHE A 44 -11.00 -4.93 -20.80
CA PHE A 44 -10.30 -6.06 -20.19
C PHE A 44 -11.21 -6.86 -19.25
N SER A 45 -10.87 -8.12 -19.04
CA SER A 45 -11.63 -8.99 -18.16
C SER A 45 -11.31 -8.76 -16.68
N LYS A 46 -12.26 -9.10 -15.78
CA LYS A 46 -12.02 -9.13 -14.34
C LYS A 46 -10.79 -9.96 -13.96
N ASN A 47 -10.50 -11.03 -14.71
CA ASN A 47 -9.33 -11.87 -14.45
C ASN A 47 -8.01 -11.14 -14.73
N SER A 48 -7.98 -10.26 -15.75
CA SER A 48 -6.81 -9.41 -16.04
C SER A 48 -6.55 -8.43 -14.88
N TYR A 49 -7.61 -7.83 -14.32
CA TYR A 49 -7.51 -6.97 -13.15
C TYR A 49 -6.96 -7.72 -11.92
N TYR A 50 -7.57 -8.87 -11.56
CA TYR A 50 -7.11 -9.62 -10.39
C TYR A 50 -5.70 -10.17 -10.57
N ARG A 51 -5.31 -10.57 -11.78
CA ARG A 51 -3.94 -11.00 -12.09
C ARG A 51 -2.94 -9.86 -11.93
N PHE A 52 -3.32 -8.65 -12.33
CA PHE A 52 -2.52 -7.45 -12.10
C PHE A 52 -2.34 -7.16 -10.60
N MET A 53 -3.44 -7.13 -9.83
CA MET A 53 -3.41 -6.87 -8.39
C MET A 53 -2.64 -7.93 -7.58
N ARG A 54 -2.60 -9.17 -8.06
CA ARG A 54 -1.90 -10.31 -7.42
C ARG A 54 -0.48 -10.53 -7.95
N ASN A 55 0.04 -9.63 -8.76
CA ASN A 55 1.37 -9.81 -9.33
C ASN A 55 2.46 -9.68 -8.26
N VAL A 56 3.09 -10.80 -7.94
CA VAL A 56 4.10 -10.92 -6.87
C VAL A 56 5.43 -10.21 -7.16
N HIS A 57 5.66 -9.81 -8.42
CA HIS A 57 6.88 -9.14 -8.87
C HIS A 57 6.77 -7.62 -8.91
N VAL A 58 5.57 -7.06 -8.72
CA VAL A 58 5.38 -5.61 -8.70
C VAL A 58 5.83 -5.06 -7.35
N ASN A 59 6.81 -4.17 -7.37
CA ASN A 59 7.26 -3.43 -6.18
C ASN A 59 6.47 -2.12 -6.06
N TRP A 60 5.35 -2.21 -5.34
CA TRP A 60 4.49 -1.05 -5.09
C TRP A 60 5.17 0.01 -4.23
N LEU A 61 5.94 -0.39 -3.22
CA LEU A 61 6.67 0.56 -2.36
C LEU A 61 7.67 1.37 -3.19
N HIS A 62 8.49 0.71 -3.99
CA HIS A 62 9.42 1.41 -4.89
C HIS A 62 8.69 2.29 -5.91
N PHE A 63 7.53 1.86 -6.41
CA PHE A 63 6.74 2.66 -7.34
C PHE A 63 6.21 3.93 -6.69
N THR A 64 5.61 3.84 -5.50
CA THR A 64 5.08 5.00 -4.76
C THR A 64 6.19 5.95 -4.33
N THR A 65 7.34 5.46 -3.82
CA THR A 65 8.51 6.28 -3.50
C THR A 65 8.97 7.09 -4.72
N ARG A 66 9.13 6.45 -5.88
CA ARG A 66 9.56 7.15 -7.10
C ARG A 66 8.55 8.18 -7.59
N LEU A 67 7.26 7.84 -7.51
CA LEU A 67 6.18 8.75 -7.89
C LEU A 67 6.16 9.97 -6.98
N SER A 68 6.20 9.76 -5.67
CA SER A 68 6.23 10.84 -4.67
C SER A 68 7.46 11.71 -4.81
N ALA A 69 8.65 11.12 -5.01
CA ALA A 69 9.87 11.88 -5.25
C ALA A 69 9.76 12.79 -6.50
N GLN A 70 9.15 12.29 -7.59
CA GLN A 70 8.92 13.12 -8.78
C GLN A 70 7.94 14.26 -8.50
N ILE A 71 6.84 14.01 -7.79
CA ILE A 71 5.86 15.04 -7.44
C ILE A 71 6.50 16.09 -6.53
N ILE A 72 7.21 15.67 -5.49
CA ILE A 72 7.91 16.58 -4.57
C ILE A 72 8.90 17.46 -5.32
N ASN A 73 9.81 16.85 -6.09
CA ASN A 73 10.90 17.58 -6.74
C ASN A 73 10.40 18.49 -7.88
N ASN A 74 9.40 18.06 -8.65
CA ASN A 74 8.96 18.80 -9.85
C ASN A 74 7.86 19.82 -9.56
N HIS A 75 7.10 19.65 -8.47
CA HIS A 75 5.91 20.45 -8.24
C HIS A 75 5.84 21.08 -6.85
N LEU A 76 6.23 20.37 -5.79
CA LEU A 76 6.05 20.87 -4.42
C LEU A 76 7.23 21.71 -3.94
N ARG A 77 8.47 21.30 -4.22
CA ARG A 77 9.66 22.05 -3.77
C ARG A 77 9.74 23.47 -4.31
N SER A 78 9.23 23.74 -5.49
CA SER A 78 9.17 25.10 -6.05
C SER A 78 8.18 26.01 -5.32
N LEU A 79 7.24 25.44 -4.56
CA LEU A 79 6.26 26.18 -3.76
C LEU A 79 6.73 26.42 -2.32
N THR A 80 7.83 25.78 -1.92
CA THR A 80 8.43 25.91 -0.59
C THR A 80 9.36 27.11 -0.52
N SER A 81 9.46 27.75 0.62
CA SER A 81 10.44 28.83 0.87
C SER A 81 11.67 28.26 1.60
N GLU A 82 12.84 28.93 1.43
CA GLU A 82 14.07 28.58 2.16
C GLU A 82 13.96 28.63 3.69
N LYS A 83 12.92 29.30 4.21
CA LYS A 83 12.63 29.40 5.64
C LYS A 83 11.90 28.17 6.19
N ARG A 84 11.50 27.22 5.36
CA ARG A 84 10.78 26.01 5.73
C ARG A 84 11.73 24.81 5.69
N ALA A 85 11.67 23.99 6.71
CA ALA A 85 12.47 22.76 6.77
C ALA A 85 11.71 21.62 6.11
N ASP A 86 12.37 20.90 5.19
CA ASP A 86 11.88 19.63 4.66
C ASP A 86 11.98 18.55 5.77
N CYS A 87 10.88 17.88 6.06
CA CYS A 87 10.82 16.86 7.10
C CYS A 87 10.16 15.58 6.56
N PHE A 88 10.65 14.43 7.03
CA PHE A 88 9.90 13.19 6.98
C PHE A 88 9.00 13.08 8.21
N VAL A 89 7.77 12.64 7.97
CA VAL A 89 6.78 12.39 9.01
C VAL A 89 6.38 10.92 8.93
N VAL A 90 6.38 10.26 10.08
CA VAL A 90 5.89 8.89 10.21
C VAL A 90 4.67 8.88 11.11
N ASP A 91 3.58 8.30 10.61
CA ASP A 91 2.35 8.08 11.38
C ASP A 91 2.04 6.59 11.47
N ASP A 92 1.45 6.17 12.57
CA ASP A 92 1.06 4.81 12.88
C ASP A 92 -0.42 4.75 13.27
N SER A 93 -1.24 4.42 12.29
CA SER A 93 -2.69 4.42 12.41
C SER A 93 -3.25 3.00 12.48
N TYR A 94 -4.38 2.82 13.16
CA TYR A 94 -5.11 1.58 13.14
C TYR A 94 -5.89 1.42 11.83
N PHE A 95 -5.68 0.29 11.14
CA PHE A 95 -6.41 -0.10 9.93
C PHE A 95 -7.33 -1.27 10.22
N SER A 96 -8.63 -1.01 10.32
CA SER A 96 -9.64 -2.01 10.66
C SER A 96 -9.82 -3.09 9.58
N ARG A 97 -10.10 -4.33 10.00
CA ARG A 97 -10.47 -5.41 9.09
C ARG A 97 -11.57 -6.28 9.66
N THR A 98 -12.79 -6.10 9.18
CA THR A 98 -13.97 -6.88 9.61
C THR A 98 -14.02 -8.26 8.96
N GLY A 99 -13.65 -8.38 7.68
CA GLY A 99 -13.60 -9.64 6.91
C GLY A 99 -12.33 -10.47 7.16
N PHE A 100 -11.98 -10.72 8.41
CA PHE A 100 -10.69 -11.30 8.79
C PHE A 100 -10.48 -12.77 8.39
N LYS A 101 -11.54 -13.57 8.22
CA LYS A 101 -11.44 -15.02 7.97
C LYS A 101 -10.62 -15.40 6.72
N LYS A 102 -10.68 -14.54 5.67
CA LYS A 102 -9.97 -14.77 4.39
C LYS A 102 -8.81 -13.80 4.16
N THR A 103 -8.54 -12.92 5.11
CA THR A 103 -7.46 -11.93 5.00
C THR A 103 -6.24 -12.46 5.74
N GLU A 104 -5.15 -12.71 4.99
CA GLU A 104 -3.89 -13.15 5.59
C GLU A 104 -3.30 -12.09 6.53
N LEU A 105 -2.51 -12.51 7.50
CA LEU A 105 -1.75 -11.65 8.41
C LEU A 105 -2.59 -10.72 9.31
N VAL A 106 -3.92 -10.82 9.33
CA VAL A 106 -4.73 -10.06 10.30
C VAL A 106 -4.37 -10.47 11.71
N ALA A 107 -4.17 -9.49 12.58
CA ALA A 107 -3.78 -9.72 13.96
C ALA A 107 -4.63 -8.91 14.95
N LYS A 108 -4.54 -9.26 16.23
CA LYS A 108 -4.95 -8.38 17.33
C LYS A 108 -3.87 -7.31 17.48
N VAL A 109 -4.21 -6.07 17.17
CA VAL A 109 -3.33 -4.91 17.28
C VAL A 109 -3.91 -3.93 18.28
N PHE A 110 -3.03 -3.24 19.00
CA PHE A 110 -3.45 -2.23 19.96
C PHE A 110 -3.79 -0.94 19.22
N ASP A 111 -4.99 -0.41 19.48
CA ASP A 111 -5.45 0.89 18.99
C ASP A 111 -5.26 1.93 20.10
N HIS A 112 -4.34 2.84 19.88
CA HIS A 112 -3.99 3.89 20.83
C HIS A 112 -5.09 4.94 21.04
N VAL A 113 -6.01 5.07 20.09
CA VAL A 113 -7.14 6.01 20.20
C VAL A 113 -8.19 5.48 21.18
N SER A 114 -8.60 4.21 21.00
CA SER A 114 -9.60 3.59 21.88
C SER A 114 -9.02 2.84 23.08
N MET A 115 -7.69 2.78 23.19
CA MET A 115 -6.94 2.06 24.24
C MET A 115 -7.36 0.59 24.37
N THR A 116 -7.68 -0.05 23.25
CA THR A 116 -8.16 -1.44 23.21
C THR A 116 -7.47 -2.26 22.11
N TYR A 117 -7.52 -3.58 22.23
CA TYR A 117 -7.07 -4.47 21.17
C TYR A 117 -8.19 -4.69 20.15
N LYS A 118 -7.89 -4.43 18.88
CA LYS A 118 -8.82 -4.61 17.75
C LYS A 118 -8.24 -5.55 16.68
N LYS A 119 -9.13 -6.07 15.81
CA LYS A 119 -8.76 -6.95 14.70
C LYS A 119 -8.43 -6.12 13.47
N GLY A 120 -7.20 -6.20 12.98
CA GLY A 120 -6.77 -5.43 11.83
C GLY A 120 -5.26 -5.42 11.65
N PHE A 121 -4.77 -4.28 11.23
CA PHE A 121 -3.37 -3.98 11.03
C PHE A 121 -3.02 -2.65 11.69
N ARG A 122 -1.75 -2.44 11.97
CA ARG A 122 -1.20 -1.10 12.12
C ARG A 122 -0.74 -0.64 10.73
N MET A 123 -1.16 0.53 10.30
CA MET A 123 -0.73 1.13 9.05
C MET A 123 0.31 2.20 9.35
N MET A 124 1.57 1.89 9.05
CA MET A 124 2.65 2.84 9.18
C MET A 124 2.81 3.57 7.86
N THR A 125 2.68 4.89 7.88
CA THR A 125 2.77 5.76 6.71
C THR A 125 3.96 6.69 6.85
N LEU A 126 4.84 6.70 5.84
CA LEU A 126 5.89 7.70 5.67
C LEU A 126 5.37 8.80 4.74
N GLY A 127 5.50 10.05 5.14
CA GLY A 127 5.20 11.23 4.34
C GLY A 127 6.35 12.23 4.34
N TRP A 128 6.32 13.12 3.38
CA TRP A 128 7.14 14.32 3.31
C TRP A 128 6.29 15.56 3.58
N THR A 129 6.85 16.53 4.26
CA THR A 129 6.21 17.84 4.48
C THR A 129 7.25 18.95 4.54
N ASP A 130 6.84 20.14 4.12
CA ASP A 130 7.56 21.41 4.30
C ASP A 130 6.84 22.32 5.33
N GLY A 131 5.89 21.78 6.07
CA GLY A 131 5.05 22.52 7.01
C GLY A 131 3.79 23.14 6.41
N ALA A 132 3.69 23.28 5.07
CA ALA A 132 2.50 23.77 4.36
C ALA A 132 1.90 22.70 3.45
N SER A 133 2.76 21.92 2.79
CA SER A 133 2.37 20.81 1.91
C SER A 133 2.63 19.48 2.60
N PHE A 134 1.82 18.48 2.30
CA PHE A 134 2.05 17.09 2.73
C PHE A 134 1.94 16.15 1.54
N MET A 135 2.92 15.27 1.38
CA MET A 135 2.93 14.22 0.36
C MET A 135 3.17 12.85 0.98
N PRO A 136 2.18 11.93 0.97
CA PRO A 136 2.42 10.57 1.40
C PRO A 136 3.38 9.87 0.42
N ILE A 137 4.39 9.20 0.96
CA ILE A 137 5.41 8.49 0.18
C ILE A 137 5.05 7.01 0.10
N ASN A 138 4.95 6.37 1.25
CA ASN A 138 4.71 4.95 1.38
C ASN A 138 3.83 4.62 2.59
N SER A 139 3.11 3.51 2.49
CA SER A 139 2.40 2.92 3.63
C SER A 139 2.61 1.42 3.66
N VAL A 140 2.81 0.87 4.85
CA VAL A 140 2.97 -0.56 5.09
C VAL A 140 1.96 -1.00 6.16
N LEU A 141 1.27 -2.10 5.88
CA LEU A 141 0.39 -2.74 6.86
C LEU A 141 1.22 -3.68 7.74
N LEU A 142 1.29 -3.39 9.02
CA LEU A 142 2.00 -4.19 10.01
C LEU A 142 1.04 -5.13 10.74
N SER A 143 1.50 -6.35 10.92
CA SER A 143 0.86 -7.40 11.68
C SER A 143 1.56 -7.61 13.01
N SER A 144 1.36 -8.75 13.65
CA SER A 144 2.04 -9.12 14.87
C SER A 144 3.18 -10.11 14.59
N GLN A 145 4.31 -9.94 15.29
CA GLN A 145 5.36 -10.97 15.33
C GLN A 145 4.92 -12.19 16.13
N LYS A 146 4.07 -12.00 17.14
CA LYS A 146 3.59 -13.06 18.03
C LYS A 146 2.48 -13.86 17.33
N LEU A 147 2.70 -15.16 17.11
CA LEU A 147 1.72 -16.05 16.48
C LEU A 147 0.39 -16.07 17.24
N GLN A 148 0.41 -15.99 18.57
CA GLN A 148 -0.80 -15.95 19.41
C GLN A 148 -1.73 -14.76 19.12
N ASN A 149 -1.20 -13.68 18.55
CA ASN A 149 -1.99 -12.50 18.17
C ASN A 149 -2.52 -12.60 16.74
N MET A 150 -2.03 -13.57 15.94
CA MET A 150 -2.47 -13.77 14.57
C MET A 150 -3.88 -14.37 14.55
N ILE A 151 -4.76 -13.80 13.72
CA ILE A 151 -6.15 -14.23 13.55
C ILE A 151 -6.35 -14.76 12.12
N GLY A 152 -5.73 -14.11 11.14
CA GLY A 152 -5.82 -14.48 9.74
C GLY A 152 -4.98 -15.69 9.40
N GLU A 153 -5.26 -16.28 8.22
CA GLU A 153 -4.47 -17.39 7.71
C GLU A 153 -2.98 -17.03 7.59
N ASN A 154 -2.13 -17.94 8.04
CA ASN A 154 -0.68 -17.84 7.83
C ASN A 154 -0.31 -18.71 6.62
N LYS A 155 -0.40 -18.11 5.42
CA LYS A 155 -0.08 -18.83 4.18
C LYS A 155 1.42 -18.94 3.99
N VAL A 156 1.83 -20.10 3.47
CA VAL A 156 3.21 -20.29 2.99
C VAL A 156 3.38 -19.46 1.71
N PHE A 157 4.46 -18.70 1.62
CA PHE A 157 4.78 -17.85 0.49
C PHE A 157 6.28 -17.93 0.13
N ASP A 158 6.60 -17.68 -1.13
CA ASP A 158 7.98 -17.60 -1.58
C ASP A 158 8.60 -16.26 -1.13
N GLN A 159 9.50 -16.32 -0.16
CA GLN A 159 10.18 -15.15 0.43
C GLN A 159 11.08 -14.41 -0.55
N ARG A 160 11.46 -15.02 -1.68
CA ARG A 160 12.30 -14.40 -2.72
C ARG A 160 11.52 -13.42 -3.58
N THR A 161 10.19 -13.51 -3.59
CA THR A 161 9.33 -12.57 -4.33
C THR A 161 9.19 -11.25 -3.59
N ILE A 162 8.91 -10.16 -4.33
CA ILE A 162 8.63 -8.85 -3.74
C ILE A 162 7.45 -8.93 -2.76
N ALA A 163 6.37 -9.62 -3.16
CA ALA A 163 5.22 -9.83 -2.28
C ALA A 163 5.59 -10.63 -1.02
N GLY A 164 6.51 -11.58 -1.12
CA GLY A 164 7.03 -12.33 0.03
C GLY A 164 7.84 -11.44 0.98
N GLN A 165 8.72 -10.60 0.44
CA GLN A 165 9.49 -9.64 1.24
C GLN A 165 8.60 -8.65 1.99
N ILE A 166 7.53 -8.14 1.33
CA ILE A 166 6.55 -7.27 1.99
C ILE A 166 5.82 -7.99 3.13
N ARG A 167 5.51 -9.30 2.98
CA ARG A 167 4.91 -10.11 4.06
C ARG A 167 5.85 -10.32 5.24
N MET A 168 7.13 -10.47 4.99
CA MET A 168 8.13 -10.51 6.07
C MET A 168 8.22 -9.16 6.76
N LEU A 169 8.30 -8.07 6.01
CA LEU A 169 8.29 -6.70 6.54
C LEU A 169 7.07 -6.43 7.41
N ALA A 170 5.89 -6.91 7.01
CA ALA A 170 4.65 -6.77 7.79
C ALA A 170 4.71 -7.42 9.19
N ARG A 171 5.64 -8.34 9.43
CA ARG A 171 5.85 -9.02 10.71
C ARG A 171 7.09 -8.50 11.46
N THR A 172 7.75 -7.49 10.94
CA THR A 172 8.91 -6.86 11.57
C THR A 172 8.45 -5.87 12.64
N LYS A 173 9.31 -5.55 13.59
CA LYS A 173 9.04 -4.55 14.63
C LYS A 173 8.84 -3.17 13.99
N GLY A 174 7.84 -2.42 14.43
CA GLY A 174 7.48 -1.14 13.83
C GLY A 174 8.63 -0.12 13.76
N THR A 175 9.49 -0.06 14.77
CA THR A 175 10.69 0.79 14.76
C THR A 175 11.66 0.44 13.63
N ASP A 176 11.85 -0.86 13.37
CA ASP A 176 12.76 -1.32 12.30
C ASP A 176 12.14 -1.07 10.92
N VAL A 177 10.80 -1.19 10.82
CA VAL A 177 10.08 -0.84 9.58
C VAL A 177 10.17 0.66 9.31
N MET A 178 10.08 1.51 10.33
CA MET A 178 10.23 2.96 10.19
C MET A 178 11.59 3.31 9.56
N VAL A 179 12.69 2.71 10.05
CA VAL A 179 14.03 2.90 9.48
C VAL A 179 14.05 2.42 8.02
N ASN A 180 13.54 1.21 7.74
CA ASN A 180 13.47 0.65 6.37
C ASN A 180 12.63 1.47 5.38
N LEU A 181 11.70 2.30 5.86
CA LEU A 181 10.91 3.18 4.98
C LEU A 181 11.65 4.47 4.63
N ILE A 182 12.60 4.89 5.47
CA ILE A 182 13.39 6.11 5.30
C ILE A 182 14.61 5.86 4.40
N ASP A 183 15.25 4.67 4.53
CA ASP A 183 16.38 4.23 3.70
C ASP A 183 15.94 3.92 2.25
#